data_b2d3c08a15a3cb6d72924d2775c4c8a3
#
_entry.id   b2d3c08a15a3cb6d72924d2775c4c8a3
#
_cell.length_a   1.000
_cell.length_b   1.000
_cell.length_c   1.000
_cell.angle_alpha   90.00
_cell.angle_beta   90.00
_cell.angle_gamma   90.00
#
_symmetry.space_group_name_H-M   'P 1'
#
loop_
_entity.id
_entity.type
_entity.pdbx_description
1 polymer ?
#
loop_
_entity_poly.entity_id
_entity_poly.type
_entity_poly.pdbx_seq_one_letter_code
_entity_poly.pdbx_strand_id
1 'polypeptide(L)'
;MVGQRFISLLENHPWFEVVTVAASPRSAGKTYEEAVGDRWKMTTPMPEAVKNLIVHNVNEVEEVAKTVDFVFSAVDMSKDEIRAIEEAYAKTETPVMSNNSAHRWTPDVPMVIPEINIDHFDVIADQKKRLGTTRGFIAVKPNCSIQSYAPCLAAWKEFEPTEVVATTYQAISGAGKT
;
A
#
# COMPACT_ATOMS: atom_id res chain seq x y z
N MET A 1 10.79 0.04 -5.39
CA MET A 1 10.51 -1.40 -5.58
C MET A 1 9.07 -1.81 -5.27
N VAL A 2 8.48 -1.50 -4.10
CA VAL A 2 7.11 -1.93 -3.78
C VAL A 2 6.07 -1.42 -4.78
N GLY A 3 6.10 -0.13 -5.14
CA GLY A 3 5.21 0.42 -6.16
C GLY A 3 5.34 -0.28 -7.52
N GLN A 4 6.55 -0.64 -7.93
CA GLN A 4 6.79 -1.40 -9.16
C GLN A 4 6.16 -2.80 -9.09
N ARG A 5 6.16 -3.43 -7.90
CA ARG A 5 5.51 -4.72 -7.69
C ARG A 5 4.00 -4.60 -7.81
N PHE A 6 3.39 -3.55 -7.26
CA PHE A 6 1.96 -3.28 -7.48
C PHE A 6 1.65 -3.17 -8.96
N ILE A 7 2.40 -2.38 -9.71
CA ILE A 7 2.20 -2.21 -11.15
C ILE A 7 2.31 -3.55 -11.89
N SER A 8 3.33 -4.37 -11.59
CA SER A 8 3.46 -5.69 -12.21
C SER A 8 2.32 -6.65 -11.86
N LEU A 9 1.79 -6.59 -10.64
CA LEU A 9 0.68 -7.44 -10.20
C LEU A 9 -0.68 -6.98 -10.71
N LEU A 10 -0.81 -5.71 -11.03
CA LEU A 10 -2.04 -5.13 -11.57
C LEU A 10 -2.10 -5.19 -13.10
N GLU A 11 -1.03 -5.62 -13.77
CA GLU A 11 -1.07 -5.85 -15.20
C GLU A 11 -2.10 -6.94 -15.54
N ASN A 12 -3.05 -6.59 -16.41
CA ASN A 12 -4.18 -7.45 -16.78
C ASN A 12 -5.03 -7.96 -15.59
N HIS A 13 -5.07 -7.20 -14.49
CA HIS A 13 -5.89 -7.58 -13.35
C HIS A 13 -7.38 -7.51 -13.70
N PRO A 14 -8.22 -8.52 -13.34
CA PRO A 14 -9.61 -8.59 -13.80
C PRO A 14 -10.53 -7.49 -13.25
N TRP A 15 -10.15 -6.81 -12.17
CA TRP A 15 -11.00 -5.82 -11.50
C TRP A 15 -10.37 -4.43 -11.37
N PHE A 16 -9.05 -4.32 -11.49
CA PHE A 16 -8.34 -3.07 -11.22
C PHE A 16 -7.45 -2.68 -12.40
N GLU A 17 -7.47 -1.40 -12.71
CA GLU A 17 -6.63 -0.77 -13.71
C GLU A 17 -5.77 0.32 -13.06
N VAL A 18 -4.51 0.42 -13.45
CA VAL A 18 -3.63 1.50 -13.01
C VAL A 18 -3.86 2.70 -13.92
N VAL A 19 -4.63 3.67 -13.44
CA VAL A 19 -4.97 4.89 -14.21
C VAL A 19 -4.11 6.09 -13.84
N THR A 20 -3.50 6.08 -12.64
CA THR A 20 -2.70 7.20 -12.13
C THR A 20 -1.51 6.69 -11.34
N VAL A 21 -0.38 7.35 -11.49
CA VAL A 21 0.82 7.14 -10.70
C VAL A 21 1.25 8.45 -10.07
N ALA A 22 1.56 8.42 -8.77
CA ALA A 22 2.01 9.59 -8.04
C ALA A 22 3.33 9.28 -7.29
N ALA A 23 4.21 10.25 -7.26
CA ALA A 23 5.50 10.13 -6.60
C ALA A 23 5.99 11.47 -6.03
N SER A 24 7.25 11.51 -5.57
CA SER A 24 7.84 12.75 -5.08
C SER A 24 7.86 13.85 -6.14
N PRO A 25 7.91 15.14 -5.75
CA PRO A 25 7.99 16.27 -6.67
C PRO A 25 9.09 16.16 -7.74
N ARG A 26 10.18 15.43 -7.46
CA ARG A 26 11.29 15.24 -8.44
C ARG A 26 10.89 14.43 -9.67
N SER A 27 9.90 13.57 -9.53
CA SER A 27 9.40 12.69 -10.59
C SER A 27 8.16 13.24 -11.26
N ALA A 28 7.47 14.20 -10.64
CA ALA A 28 6.25 14.78 -11.14
C ALA A 28 6.45 15.44 -12.52
N GLY A 29 5.45 15.32 -13.40
CA GLY A 29 5.45 15.87 -14.75
C GLY A 29 6.21 15.04 -15.80
N LYS A 30 6.91 13.97 -15.40
CA LYS A 30 7.57 13.02 -16.31
C LYS A 30 6.64 11.85 -16.61
N THR A 31 6.88 11.17 -17.74
CA THR A 31 6.26 9.85 -17.93
C THR A 31 6.78 8.86 -16.88
N TYR A 32 6.00 7.83 -16.58
CA TYR A 32 6.41 6.83 -15.60
C TYR A 32 7.72 6.13 -16.02
N GLU A 33 7.88 5.84 -17.32
CA GLU A 33 9.11 5.26 -17.86
C GLU A 33 10.32 6.16 -17.64
N GLU A 34 10.21 7.47 -17.96
CA GLU A 34 11.27 8.44 -17.70
C GLU A 34 11.57 8.60 -16.20
N ALA A 35 10.53 8.64 -15.37
CA ALA A 35 10.67 8.81 -13.92
C ALA A 35 11.35 7.60 -13.25
N VAL A 36 11.10 6.40 -13.76
CA VAL A 36 11.70 5.16 -13.25
C VAL A 36 13.07 4.91 -13.88
N GLY A 37 13.17 5.06 -15.22
CA GLY A 37 14.40 4.82 -15.95
C GLY A 37 15.04 3.46 -15.62
N ASP A 38 16.34 3.42 -15.43
CA ASP A 38 17.12 2.22 -15.09
C ASP A 38 16.81 1.64 -13.70
N ARG A 39 15.92 2.29 -12.93
CA ARG A 39 15.49 1.83 -11.60
C ARG A 39 14.34 0.83 -11.64
N TRP A 40 13.88 0.40 -12.82
CA TRP A 40 12.97 -0.73 -12.90
C TRP A 40 13.69 -2.01 -12.48
N LYS A 41 13.22 -2.65 -11.41
CA LYS A 41 13.89 -3.80 -10.77
C LYS A 41 13.07 -5.09 -10.81
N MET A 42 11.95 -5.07 -11.55
CA MET A 42 11.16 -6.28 -11.73
C MET A 42 11.79 -7.18 -12.81
N THR A 43 11.59 -8.47 -12.69
CA THR A 43 12.05 -9.46 -13.68
C THR A 43 11.23 -9.42 -14.97
N THR A 44 9.99 -8.95 -14.89
CA THR A 44 9.11 -8.70 -16.03
C THR A 44 9.34 -7.30 -16.60
N PRO A 45 9.14 -7.08 -17.89
CA PRO A 45 9.15 -5.75 -18.48
C PRO A 45 8.15 -4.81 -17.78
N MET A 46 8.37 -3.51 -17.89
CA MET A 46 7.38 -2.53 -17.45
C MET A 46 6.14 -2.64 -18.33
N PRO A 47 4.93 -2.76 -17.74
CA PRO A 47 3.70 -2.85 -18.52
C PRO A 47 3.50 -1.64 -19.44
N GLU A 48 3.13 -1.88 -20.69
CA GLU A 48 2.95 -0.82 -21.69
C GLU A 48 1.89 0.20 -21.28
N ALA A 49 0.82 -0.24 -20.60
CA ALA A 49 -0.27 0.62 -20.16
C ALA A 49 0.17 1.75 -19.19
N VAL A 50 1.26 1.53 -18.44
CA VAL A 50 1.71 2.52 -17.45
C VAL A 50 2.90 3.37 -17.91
N LYS A 51 3.62 2.98 -18.94
CA LYS A 51 4.84 3.68 -19.40
C LYS A 51 4.63 5.16 -19.63
N ASN A 52 3.53 5.50 -20.32
CA ASN A 52 3.23 6.85 -20.73
C ASN A 52 2.37 7.65 -19.73
N LEU A 53 1.99 7.04 -18.58
CA LEU A 53 1.27 7.77 -17.54
C LEU A 53 2.16 8.89 -17.00
N ILE A 54 1.60 10.09 -16.92
CA ILE A 54 2.30 11.21 -16.30
C ILE A 54 2.30 11.03 -14.78
N VAL A 55 3.47 11.11 -14.18
CA VAL A 55 3.63 11.01 -12.74
C VAL A 55 3.12 12.29 -12.09
N HIS A 56 2.11 12.17 -11.23
CA HIS A 56 1.61 13.27 -10.41
C HIS A 56 2.50 13.49 -9.18
N ASN A 57 2.47 14.70 -8.65
CA ASN A 57 3.05 14.97 -7.35
C ASN A 57 2.14 14.36 -6.26
N VAL A 58 2.68 13.50 -5.42
CA VAL A 58 1.92 12.82 -4.35
C VAL A 58 1.24 13.80 -3.38
N ASN A 59 1.75 15.02 -3.26
CA ASN A 59 1.17 16.06 -2.42
C ASN A 59 -0.04 16.78 -3.06
N GLU A 60 -0.28 16.57 -4.36
CA GLU A 60 -1.47 17.11 -5.07
C GLU A 60 -2.66 16.17 -4.86
N VAL A 61 -3.02 15.97 -3.59
CA VAL A 61 -3.98 14.97 -3.13
C VAL A 61 -5.33 15.12 -3.83
N GLU A 62 -5.88 16.32 -3.87
CA GLU A 62 -7.17 16.62 -4.49
C GLU A 62 -7.21 16.28 -5.99
N GLU A 63 -6.11 16.56 -6.70
CA GLU A 63 -6.03 16.30 -8.14
C GLU A 63 -5.92 14.80 -8.43
N VAL A 64 -5.11 14.08 -7.66
CA VAL A 64 -4.97 12.63 -7.80
C VAL A 64 -6.28 11.93 -7.41
N ALA A 65 -6.92 12.34 -6.31
CA ALA A 65 -8.14 11.75 -5.81
C ALA A 65 -9.31 11.80 -6.81
N LYS A 66 -9.38 12.83 -7.64
CA LYS A 66 -10.40 12.96 -8.70
C LYS A 66 -10.31 11.89 -9.80
N THR A 67 -9.16 11.27 -9.95
CA THR A 67 -8.87 10.35 -11.05
C THR A 67 -8.95 8.87 -10.68
N VAL A 68 -9.12 8.56 -9.39
CA VAL A 68 -8.99 7.20 -8.86
C VAL A 68 -10.16 6.82 -7.94
N ASP A 69 -10.47 5.55 -7.88
CA ASP A 69 -11.44 5.01 -6.93
C ASP A 69 -10.82 4.72 -5.56
N PHE A 70 -9.54 4.35 -5.53
CA PHE A 70 -8.74 4.12 -4.34
C PHE A 70 -7.24 4.18 -4.68
N VAL A 71 -6.38 4.20 -3.68
CA VAL A 71 -4.93 4.23 -3.89
C VAL A 71 -4.20 3.12 -3.13
N PHE A 72 -3.16 2.57 -3.75
CA PHE A 72 -2.13 1.81 -3.06
C PHE A 72 -1.00 2.75 -2.64
N SER A 73 -0.71 2.81 -1.34
CA SER A 73 0.37 3.63 -0.79
C SER A 73 1.64 2.82 -0.56
N ALA A 74 2.73 3.24 -1.21
CA ALA A 74 4.07 2.68 -1.06
C ALA A 74 5.13 3.80 -1.12
N VAL A 75 4.81 4.95 -0.54
CA VAL A 75 5.68 6.11 -0.50
C VAL A 75 6.86 5.91 0.48
N ASP A 76 7.97 6.54 0.19
CA ASP A 76 9.18 6.51 1.02
C ASP A 76 9.40 7.91 1.63
N MET A 77 8.90 8.08 2.83
CA MET A 77 8.91 9.33 3.60
C MET A 77 9.05 8.99 5.10
N SER A 78 9.16 10.00 5.94
CA SER A 78 9.06 9.81 7.39
C SER A 78 7.66 9.26 7.77
N LYS A 79 7.57 8.58 8.91
CA LYS A 79 6.28 8.02 9.36
C LYS A 79 5.20 9.10 9.54
N ASP A 80 5.59 10.29 9.98
CA ASP A 80 4.64 11.37 10.21
C ASP A 80 4.14 11.97 8.89
N GLU A 81 5.02 12.13 7.90
CA GLU A 81 4.63 12.53 6.54
C GLU A 81 3.72 11.48 5.89
N ILE A 82 4.01 10.19 6.07
CA ILE A 82 3.16 9.11 5.56
C ILE A 82 1.77 9.16 6.20
N ARG A 83 1.70 9.33 7.52
CA ARG A 83 0.41 9.48 8.21
C ARG A 83 -0.39 10.66 7.66
N ALA A 84 0.25 11.80 7.53
CA ALA A 84 -0.38 13.02 7.04
C ALA A 84 -0.92 12.85 5.61
N ILE A 85 -0.13 12.29 4.70
CA ILE A 85 -0.52 12.13 3.30
C ILE A 85 -1.62 11.06 3.14
N GLU A 86 -1.53 9.93 3.85
CA GLU A 86 -2.54 8.87 3.78
C GLU A 86 -3.87 9.34 4.38
N GLU A 87 -3.85 10.09 5.48
CA GLU A 87 -5.07 10.72 6.02
C GLU A 87 -5.64 11.80 5.09
N ALA A 88 -4.79 12.56 4.40
CA ALA A 88 -5.25 13.54 3.43
C ALA A 88 -6.01 12.86 2.29
N TYR A 89 -5.47 11.77 1.71
CA TYR A 89 -6.19 10.97 0.72
C TYR A 89 -7.50 10.39 1.26
N ALA A 90 -7.49 9.81 2.45
CA ALA A 90 -8.72 9.28 3.05
C ALA A 90 -9.80 10.37 3.22
N LYS A 91 -9.42 11.59 3.60
CA LYS A 91 -10.34 12.74 3.73
C LYS A 91 -10.94 13.23 2.42
N THR A 92 -10.35 12.92 1.27
CA THR A 92 -10.96 13.15 -0.04
C THR A 92 -11.94 12.04 -0.45
N GLU A 93 -12.37 11.21 0.48
CA GLU A 93 -13.22 10.03 0.26
C GLU A 93 -12.55 8.93 -0.59
N THR A 94 -11.21 8.96 -0.69
CA THR A 94 -10.42 7.97 -1.42
C THR A 94 -9.85 6.93 -0.45
N PRO A 95 -10.28 5.66 -0.51
CA PRO A 95 -9.70 4.59 0.32
C PRO A 95 -8.20 4.39 0.03
N VAL A 96 -7.44 4.16 1.10
CA VAL A 96 -5.98 3.96 1.04
C VAL A 96 -5.62 2.56 1.51
N MET A 97 -5.03 1.75 0.61
CA MET A 97 -4.44 0.46 0.94
C MET A 97 -2.93 0.64 1.13
N SER A 98 -2.48 0.70 2.37
CA SER A 98 -1.11 1.07 2.67
C SER A 98 -0.18 -0.14 2.86
N ASN A 99 0.95 -0.13 2.15
CA ASN A 99 2.07 -1.02 2.39
C ASN A 99 2.99 -0.52 3.53
N ASN A 100 2.81 0.73 3.96
CA ASN A 100 3.69 1.39 4.93
C ASN A 100 3.41 0.92 6.37
N SER A 101 4.37 1.18 7.24
CA SER A 101 4.26 0.82 8.66
C SER A 101 3.71 1.95 9.53
N ALA A 102 3.44 3.12 8.95
CA ALA A 102 3.14 4.33 9.71
C ALA A 102 1.88 4.22 10.56
N HIS A 103 0.82 3.60 10.01
CA HIS A 103 -0.46 3.43 10.68
C HIS A 103 -0.68 2.08 11.38
N ARG A 104 0.31 1.17 11.40
CA ARG A 104 0.12 -0.18 11.98
C ARG A 104 -0.31 -0.20 13.43
N TRP A 105 -0.01 0.85 14.18
CA TRP A 105 -0.37 1.00 15.60
C TRP A 105 -1.40 2.11 15.85
N THR A 106 -2.05 2.61 14.80
CA THR A 106 -3.18 3.53 14.91
C THR A 106 -4.42 2.71 15.25
N PRO A 107 -5.09 2.93 16.40
CA PRO A 107 -6.09 2.00 16.94
C PRO A 107 -7.28 1.74 16.02
N ASP A 108 -7.68 2.72 15.21
CA ASP A 108 -8.80 2.64 14.28
C ASP A 108 -8.41 2.36 12.84
N VAL A 109 -7.14 2.00 12.60
CA VAL A 109 -6.65 1.58 11.29
C VAL A 109 -6.49 0.06 11.27
N PRO A 110 -7.27 -0.67 10.47
CA PRO A 110 -7.16 -2.12 10.42
C PRO A 110 -5.86 -2.56 9.79
N MET A 111 -5.19 -3.53 10.43
CA MET A 111 -4.02 -4.23 9.90
C MET A 111 -4.45 -5.65 9.57
N VAL A 112 -4.55 -5.99 8.28
CA VAL A 112 -5.30 -7.17 7.82
C VAL A 112 -4.44 -8.12 7.00
N ILE A 113 -4.60 -9.40 7.28
CA ILE A 113 -4.41 -10.52 6.36
C ILE A 113 -5.81 -11.08 6.12
N PRO A 114 -6.42 -10.90 4.94
CA PRO A 114 -7.87 -11.16 4.74
C PRO A 114 -8.31 -12.57 5.10
N GLU A 115 -7.44 -13.58 4.91
CA GLU A 115 -7.71 -14.98 5.24
C GLU A 115 -7.71 -15.28 6.75
N ILE A 116 -7.25 -14.33 7.59
CA ILE A 116 -7.03 -14.56 9.02
C ILE A 116 -7.94 -13.71 9.89
N ASN A 117 -8.02 -12.41 9.60
CA ASN A 117 -8.64 -11.43 10.49
C ASN A 117 -9.43 -10.37 9.74
N ILE A 118 -10.27 -10.80 8.80
CA ILE A 118 -11.12 -9.90 7.99
C ILE A 118 -12.02 -9.01 8.86
N ASP A 119 -12.47 -9.51 9.99
CA ASP A 119 -13.26 -8.81 11.00
C ASP A 119 -12.55 -7.58 11.59
N HIS A 120 -11.22 -7.48 11.47
CA HIS A 120 -10.52 -6.26 11.87
C HIS A 120 -10.92 -5.03 11.05
N PHE A 121 -11.57 -5.20 9.89
CA PHE A 121 -12.16 -4.09 9.14
C PHE A 121 -13.30 -3.38 9.89
N ASP A 122 -13.89 -3.96 10.94
CA ASP A 122 -14.96 -3.35 11.72
C ASP A 122 -14.53 -2.02 12.37
N VAL A 123 -13.22 -1.85 12.69
CA VAL A 123 -12.67 -0.61 13.25
C VAL A 123 -12.73 0.57 12.26
N ILE A 124 -12.95 0.33 10.97
CA ILE A 124 -13.11 1.38 9.96
C ILE A 124 -14.29 2.31 10.29
N ALA A 125 -15.32 1.81 10.95
CA ALA A 125 -16.45 2.63 11.34
C ALA A 125 -16.02 3.77 12.30
N ASP A 126 -15.12 3.49 13.22
CA ASP A 126 -14.60 4.51 14.15
C ASP A 126 -13.56 5.41 13.47
N GLN A 127 -12.74 4.85 12.57
CA GLN A 127 -11.82 5.65 11.75
C GLN A 127 -12.59 6.70 10.92
N LYS A 128 -13.66 6.30 10.24
CA LYS A 128 -14.50 7.24 9.47
C LYS A 128 -15.09 8.34 10.30
N LYS A 129 -15.52 8.04 11.53
CA LYS A 129 -15.98 9.07 12.49
C LYS A 129 -14.86 10.05 12.83
N ARG A 130 -13.67 9.55 13.11
CA ARG A 130 -12.49 10.39 13.43
C ARG A 130 -12.07 11.27 12.25
N LEU A 131 -12.05 10.71 11.03
CA LEU A 131 -11.64 11.42 9.81
C LEU A 131 -12.74 12.33 9.25
N GLY A 132 -14.00 12.11 9.63
CA GLY A 132 -15.17 12.82 9.08
C GLY A 132 -15.51 12.36 7.65
N THR A 133 -15.29 11.08 7.33
CA THR A 133 -15.48 10.50 5.99
C THR A 133 -16.66 9.53 5.97
N THR A 134 -17.19 9.28 4.78
CA THR A 134 -18.22 8.28 4.52
C THR A 134 -17.67 7.07 3.76
N ARG A 135 -16.83 7.30 2.77
CA ARG A 135 -16.18 6.27 1.95
C ARG A 135 -14.70 6.11 2.27
N GLY A 136 -14.00 7.22 2.50
CA GLY A 136 -12.56 7.25 2.70
C GLY A 136 -12.13 6.54 3.99
N PHE A 137 -11.10 5.72 3.90
CA PHE A 137 -10.47 5.06 5.03
C PHE A 137 -9.03 4.63 4.66
N ILE A 138 -8.27 4.22 5.67
CA ILE A 138 -6.95 3.64 5.53
C ILE A 138 -6.99 2.22 6.07
N ALA A 139 -6.45 1.27 5.32
CA ALA A 139 -6.14 -0.08 5.78
C ALA A 139 -4.68 -0.40 5.50
N VAL A 140 -4.03 -1.13 6.39
CA VAL A 140 -2.60 -1.44 6.26
C VAL A 140 -2.35 -2.95 6.22
N LYS A 141 -1.32 -3.35 5.50
CA LYS A 141 -0.80 -4.70 5.59
C LYS A 141 0.14 -4.85 6.79
N PRO A 142 0.23 -6.03 7.41
CA PRO A 142 1.20 -6.31 8.45
C PRO A 142 2.65 -6.35 7.90
N ASN A 143 3.60 -6.63 8.79
CA ASN A 143 5.00 -6.82 8.41
C ASN A 143 5.16 -7.97 7.41
N CYS A 144 6.11 -7.82 6.48
CA CYS A 144 6.34 -8.81 5.41
C CYS A 144 6.72 -10.19 5.94
N SER A 145 7.49 -10.28 7.03
CA SER A 145 7.89 -11.56 7.62
C SER A 145 6.69 -12.32 8.18
N ILE A 146 5.81 -11.65 8.92
CA ILE A 146 4.66 -12.33 9.52
C ILE A 146 3.68 -12.86 8.46
N GLN A 147 3.58 -12.20 7.31
CA GLN A 147 2.70 -12.64 6.23
C GLN A 147 3.11 -13.98 5.62
N SER A 148 4.36 -14.41 5.79
CA SER A 148 4.83 -15.70 5.28
C SER A 148 4.45 -16.88 6.16
N TYR A 149 4.29 -16.70 7.46
CA TYR A 149 4.01 -17.79 8.40
C TYR A 149 2.66 -17.67 9.13
N ALA A 150 2.08 -16.47 9.24
CA ALA A 150 0.80 -16.32 9.93
C ALA A 150 -0.34 -17.13 9.29
N PRO A 151 -0.47 -17.26 7.96
CA PRO A 151 -1.47 -18.15 7.37
C PRO A 151 -1.32 -19.62 7.79
N CYS A 152 -0.07 -20.11 7.92
CA CYS A 152 0.18 -21.47 8.40
C CYS A 152 -0.27 -21.64 9.85
N LEU A 153 0.04 -20.65 10.71
CA LEU A 153 -0.40 -20.67 12.11
C LEU A 153 -1.93 -20.59 12.22
N ALA A 154 -2.57 -19.79 11.38
CA ALA A 154 -4.03 -19.72 11.35
C ALA A 154 -4.68 -21.06 10.97
N ALA A 155 -4.08 -21.79 10.01
CA ALA A 155 -4.53 -23.14 9.66
C ALA A 155 -4.37 -24.15 10.81
N TRP A 156 -3.43 -23.91 11.72
CA TRP A 156 -3.18 -24.76 12.90
C TRP A 156 -3.88 -24.29 14.17
N LYS A 157 -4.76 -23.30 14.07
CA LYS A 157 -5.46 -22.73 15.23
C LYS A 157 -6.21 -23.78 16.05
N GLU A 158 -6.76 -24.80 15.41
CA GLU A 158 -7.45 -25.93 16.07
C GLU A 158 -6.55 -26.74 16.99
N PHE A 159 -5.22 -26.73 16.76
CA PHE A 159 -4.23 -27.40 17.59
C PHE A 159 -3.72 -26.54 18.75
N GLU A 160 -4.24 -25.32 18.90
CA GLU A 160 -3.92 -24.38 19.97
C GLU A 160 -2.40 -24.19 20.19
N PRO A 161 -1.62 -23.77 19.16
CA PRO A 161 -0.18 -23.58 19.31
C PRO A 161 0.12 -22.55 20.41
N THR A 162 0.94 -22.96 21.40
CA THR A 162 1.25 -22.14 22.59
C THR A 162 2.53 -21.34 22.45
N GLU A 163 3.42 -21.75 21.56
CA GLU A 163 4.71 -21.10 21.35
C GLU A 163 5.11 -21.17 19.87
N VAL A 164 5.72 -20.07 19.37
CA VAL A 164 6.25 -19.99 18.02
C VAL A 164 7.65 -19.41 18.05
N VAL A 165 8.62 -20.15 17.51
CA VAL A 165 9.98 -19.66 17.26
C VAL A 165 10.15 -19.46 15.76
N ALA A 166 10.45 -18.22 15.34
CA ALA A 166 10.62 -17.89 13.93
C ALA A 166 11.98 -17.28 13.66
N THR A 167 12.64 -17.76 12.62
CA THR A 167 13.87 -17.15 12.08
C THR A 167 13.62 -16.74 10.63
N THR A 168 13.90 -15.50 10.29
CA THR A 168 13.66 -14.96 8.95
C THR A 168 14.97 -14.60 8.25
N TYR A 169 15.08 -14.99 6.99
CA TYR A 169 16.13 -14.56 6.07
C TYR A 169 15.53 -13.60 5.06
N GLN A 170 15.91 -12.33 5.16
CA GLN A 170 15.32 -11.29 4.32
C GLN A 170 16.34 -10.72 3.33
N ALA A 171 15.91 -10.54 2.08
CA ALA A 171 16.69 -9.78 1.12
C ALA A 171 16.81 -8.31 1.56
N ILE A 172 17.96 -7.70 1.32
CA ILE A 172 18.22 -6.29 1.68
C ILE A 172 17.23 -5.32 1.02
N SER A 173 16.68 -5.69 -0.11
CA SER A 173 15.61 -4.94 -0.79
C SER A 173 14.37 -4.72 0.09
N GLY A 174 14.13 -5.57 1.08
CA GLY A 174 13.04 -5.40 2.05
C GLY A 174 13.25 -4.19 2.99
N ALA A 175 14.47 -3.68 3.11
CA ALA A 175 14.78 -2.47 3.85
C ALA A 175 14.61 -1.17 3.03
N GLY A 176 14.12 -1.26 1.78
CA GLY A 176 13.92 -0.12 0.89
C GLY A 176 15.17 0.45 0.25
N LYS A 177 16.34 -0.14 0.47
CA LYS A 177 17.62 0.28 -0.10
C LYS A 177 18.04 -0.69 -1.21
N THR A 178 18.17 -0.17 -2.38
CA THR A 178 18.79 -0.85 -3.55
C THR A 178 19.80 0.06 -4.22
#